data_f085c4720ae182c947ed6d988da445e0
#
_entry.id   f085c4720ae182c947ed6d988da445e0
#
_cell.length_a   1.000
_cell.length_b   1.000
_cell.length_c   1.000
_cell.angle_alpha   90.00
_cell.angle_beta   90.00
_cell.angle_gamma   90.00
#
_symmetry.space_group_name_H-M   'P 1'
#
loop_
_entity.id
_entity.type
_entity.pdbx_description
1 polymer ?
#
loop_
_entity_poly.entity_id
_entity_poly.type
_entity_poly.pdbx_seq_one_letter_code
_entity_poly.pdbx_strand_id
1 'polypeptide(L)'
;MSVYLVSKLEAEKKKRAQVVLGVSLLVVAIFSISVIFFQLLLRNERIEIESHITEVAKQSAQAANIMIAGDFQTLALYAHLLEKNPQSIDKSNVDKCLEKAIVNTRFLSMAIAYPDGQARIYDSRKGFFPYQNVKSFRYFQSAIKGKNFVDFINNYYDEDKLIVLFAIPLKSNGKVIGVLTASQRVSDFINAIDITAFNDQAVVHIIDDEGHLILRDTSPKTVLKSSIFENDEVNDNVRKEALKATNPVSYWFKDENGVKKVAAFVPLGYNNWKVLAILPFSSINHNTKMVLRYAILFFLLINTLVVIAARYNWIVRQRSDNMIMDLALQDDVTNSLNKASFYIESEKMLLKTDIEEEPLALLTMDIDNFKVINEVYNVKKGDKVLRDIAKIISKAVAENGIYARLNDDNFAILMKYDSDEDLIDFVDGITGELANYKLNIKLIPSFGIFKI
;
A
#
# COMPACT_ATOMS: atom_id res chain seq x y z
N MET A 1 -56.59 11.56 -9.82
CA MET A 1 -55.46 12.50 -9.87
C MET A 1 -54.45 12.28 -8.73
N SER A 2 -54.89 11.98 -7.49
CA SER A 2 -54.00 11.68 -6.34
C SER A 2 -53.15 10.42 -6.54
N VAL A 3 -53.73 9.32 -7.02
CA VAL A 3 -52.98 8.07 -7.27
C VAL A 3 -51.84 8.23 -8.28
N TYR A 4 -52.01 9.07 -9.29
CA TYR A 4 -50.99 9.38 -10.29
C TYR A 4 -49.81 10.19 -9.71
N LEU A 5 -50.08 11.16 -8.82
CA LEU A 5 -49.03 11.94 -8.15
C LEU A 5 -48.23 11.10 -7.15
N VAL A 6 -48.92 10.24 -6.40
CA VAL A 6 -48.25 9.32 -5.45
C VAL A 6 -47.38 8.31 -6.20
N SER A 7 -47.87 7.71 -7.31
CA SER A 7 -47.08 6.79 -8.12
C SER A 7 -45.86 7.47 -8.77
N LYS A 8 -45.97 8.74 -9.17
CA LYS A 8 -44.90 9.54 -9.72
C LYS A 8 -43.83 9.83 -8.66
N LEU A 9 -44.25 10.18 -7.43
CA LEU A 9 -43.34 10.39 -6.28
C LEU A 9 -42.61 9.10 -5.88
N GLU A 10 -43.29 7.96 -5.88
CA GLU A 10 -42.64 6.67 -5.62
C GLU A 10 -41.63 6.27 -6.72
N ALA A 11 -42.00 6.48 -7.98
CA ALA A 11 -41.09 6.26 -9.10
C ALA A 11 -39.84 7.13 -9.03
N GLU A 12 -40.00 8.40 -8.62
CA GLU A 12 -38.84 9.30 -8.40
C GLU A 12 -37.99 8.89 -7.20
N LYS A 13 -38.59 8.47 -6.09
CA LYS A 13 -37.86 7.92 -4.93
C LYS A 13 -37.02 6.70 -5.33
N LYS A 14 -37.59 5.79 -6.14
CA LYS A 14 -36.93 4.59 -6.66
C LYS A 14 -35.75 4.97 -7.57
N LYS A 15 -35.94 5.95 -8.46
CA LYS A 15 -34.90 6.47 -9.35
C LYS A 15 -33.75 7.14 -8.56
N ARG A 16 -34.08 7.83 -7.46
CA ARG A 16 -33.09 8.44 -6.54
C ARG A 16 -32.26 7.37 -5.83
N ALA A 17 -32.91 6.35 -5.29
CA ALA A 17 -32.21 5.22 -4.66
C ALA A 17 -31.22 4.53 -5.62
N GLN A 18 -31.61 4.37 -6.89
CA GLN A 18 -30.74 3.81 -7.93
C GLN A 18 -29.51 4.69 -8.22
N VAL A 19 -29.67 6.03 -8.26
CA VAL A 19 -28.55 6.95 -8.48
C VAL A 19 -27.60 6.96 -7.29
N VAL A 20 -28.12 6.98 -6.05
CA VAL A 20 -27.28 6.91 -4.84
C VAL A 20 -26.51 5.59 -4.80
N LEU A 21 -27.19 4.47 -5.11
CA LEU A 21 -26.57 3.17 -5.20
C LEU A 21 -25.44 3.15 -6.27
N GLY A 22 -25.70 3.71 -7.46
CA GLY A 22 -24.72 3.81 -8.54
C GLY A 22 -23.48 4.61 -8.14
N VAL A 23 -23.66 5.76 -7.50
CA VAL A 23 -22.53 6.59 -6.99
C VAL A 23 -21.77 5.84 -5.89
N SER A 24 -22.45 5.17 -4.97
CA SER A 24 -21.81 4.39 -3.92
C SER A 24 -20.99 3.23 -4.49
N LEU A 25 -21.51 2.52 -5.48
CA LEU A 25 -20.81 1.45 -6.18
C LEU A 25 -19.56 1.99 -6.92
N LEU A 26 -19.67 3.16 -7.54
CA LEU A 26 -18.52 3.81 -8.20
C LEU A 26 -17.42 4.15 -7.19
N VAL A 27 -17.75 4.71 -6.03
CA VAL A 27 -16.79 5.01 -4.96
C VAL A 27 -16.10 3.75 -4.47
N VAL A 28 -16.87 2.68 -4.22
CA VAL A 28 -16.32 1.38 -3.80
C VAL A 28 -15.41 0.78 -4.87
N ALA A 29 -15.79 0.89 -6.15
CA ALA A 29 -14.99 0.39 -7.27
C ALA A 29 -13.64 1.15 -7.36
N ILE A 30 -13.65 2.48 -7.29
CA ILE A 30 -12.44 3.31 -7.32
C ILE A 30 -11.54 2.98 -6.12
N PHE A 31 -12.11 2.84 -4.93
CA PHE A 31 -11.36 2.45 -3.74
C PHE A 31 -10.73 1.07 -3.89
N SER A 32 -11.48 0.09 -4.39
CA SER A 32 -10.98 -1.27 -4.62
C SER A 32 -9.85 -1.31 -5.64
N ILE A 33 -9.99 -0.58 -6.76
CA ILE A 33 -8.94 -0.43 -7.77
C ILE A 33 -7.69 0.21 -7.15
N SER A 34 -7.86 1.23 -6.32
CA SER A 34 -6.74 1.90 -5.63
C SER A 34 -5.99 0.95 -4.70
N VAL A 35 -6.71 0.12 -3.95
CA VAL A 35 -6.11 -0.90 -3.05
C VAL A 35 -5.35 -1.96 -3.86
N ILE A 36 -5.95 -2.47 -4.95
CA ILE A 36 -5.31 -3.46 -5.83
C ILE A 36 -4.04 -2.87 -6.46
N PHE A 37 -4.11 -1.65 -6.98
CA PHE A 37 -2.95 -0.97 -7.56
C PHE A 37 -1.81 -0.81 -6.54
N PHE A 38 -2.16 -0.41 -5.31
CA PHE A 38 -1.19 -0.27 -4.24
C PHE A 38 -0.53 -1.61 -3.86
N GLN A 39 -1.30 -2.69 -3.79
CA GLN A 39 -0.76 -4.03 -3.55
C GLN A 39 0.19 -4.49 -4.67
N LEU A 40 -0.17 -4.22 -5.94
CA LEU A 40 0.68 -4.52 -7.09
C LEU A 40 1.99 -3.72 -7.04
N LEU A 41 1.93 -2.45 -6.67
CA LEU A 41 3.11 -1.58 -6.55
C LEU A 41 4.08 -2.10 -5.48
N LEU A 42 3.57 -2.46 -4.30
CA LEU A 42 4.38 -3.07 -3.22
C LEU A 42 4.97 -4.43 -3.63
N ARG A 43 4.22 -5.21 -4.39
CA ARG A 43 4.70 -6.51 -4.89
C ARG A 43 5.84 -6.35 -5.90
N ASN A 44 5.68 -5.42 -6.84
CA ASN A 44 6.71 -5.15 -7.84
C ASN A 44 8.00 -4.62 -7.21
N GLU A 45 7.90 -3.71 -6.24
CA GLU A 45 9.05 -3.22 -5.48
C GLU A 45 9.80 -4.37 -4.79
N ARG A 46 9.08 -5.29 -4.18
CA ARG A 46 9.68 -6.45 -3.54
C ARG A 46 10.45 -7.34 -4.52
N ILE A 47 9.88 -7.60 -5.69
CA ILE A 47 10.52 -8.40 -6.75
C ILE A 47 11.79 -7.70 -7.27
N GLU A 48 11.75 -6.39 -7.44
CA GLU A 48 12.88 -5.60 -7.89
C GLU A 48 14.05 -5.66 -6.90
N ILE A 49 13.76 -5.54 -5.61
CA ILE A 49 14.76 -5.64 -4.54
C ILE A 49 15.37 -7.05 -4.51
N GLU A 50 14.56 -8.10 -4.57
CA GLU A 50 15.03 -9.49 -4.61
C GLU A 50 15.91 -9.76 -5.84
N SER A 51 15.55 -9.22 -6.99
CA SER A 51 16.35 -9.31 -8.21
C SER A 51 17.68 -8.59 -8.07
N HIS A 52 17.67 -7.38 -7.52
CA HIS A 52 18.87 -6.55 -7.36
C HIS A 52 19.88 -7.16 -6.39
N ILE A 53 19.44 -7.62 -5.21
CA ILE A 53 20.34 -8.26 -4.24
C ILE A 53 20.90 -9.59 -4.78
N THR A 54 20.07 -10.32 -5.53
CA THR A 54 20.51 -11.56 -6.18
C THR A 54 21.57 -11.27 -7.24
N GLU A 55 21.43 -10.19 -7.99
CA GLU A 55 22.42 -9.79 -8.99
C GLU A 55 23.74 -9.36 -8.34
N VAL A 56 23.70 -8.60 -7.23
CA VAL A 56 24.90 -8.27 -6.44
C VAL A 56 25.60 -9.54 -5.96
N ALA A 57 24.86 -10.48 -5.39
CA ALA A 57 25.42 -11.75 -4.93
C ALA A 57 26.03 -12.58 -6.10
N LYS A 58 25.41 -12.55 -7.28
CA LYS A 58 25.98 -13.21 -8.50
C LYS A 58 27.28 -12.55 -8.93
N GLN A 59 27.33 -11.23 -8.99
CA GLN A 59 28.53 -10.51 -9.37
C GLN A 59 29.67 -10.78 -8.39
N SER A 60 29.39 -10.77 -7.08
CA SER A 60 30.37 -11.14 -6.05
C SER A 60 30.82 -12.59 -6.18
N ALA A 61 29.91 -13.52 -6.44
CA ALA A 61 30.26 -14.92 -6.66
C ALA A 61 31.11 -15.12 -7.92
N GLN A 62 30.80 -14.39 -8.98
CA GLN A 62 31.57 -14.41 -10.22
C GLN A 62 32.98 -13.83 -10.01
N ALA A 63 33.10 -12.71 -9.30
CA ALA A 63 34.40 -12.12 -8.95
C ALA A 63 35.25 -13.10 -8.13
N ALA A 64 34.65 -13.72 -7.10
CA ALA A 64 35.33 -14.72 -6.29
C ALA A 64 35.79 -15.94 -7.13
N ASN A 65 34.94 -16.45 -8.00
CA ASN A 65 35.28 -17.58 -8.89
C ASN A 65 36.40 -17.22 -9.85
N ILE A 66 36.37 -16.03 -10.47
CA ILE A 66 37.45 -15.57 -11.37
C ILE A 66 38.76 -15.45 -10.60
N MET A 67 38.73 -14.93 -9.39
CA MET A 67 39.91 -14.77 -8.56
C MET A 67 40.52 -16.11 -8.16
N ILE A 68 39.68 -17.03 -7.65
CA ILE A 68 40.12 -18.41 -7.29
C ILE A 68 40.67 -19.13 -8.51
N ALA A 69 40.02 -19.06 -9.66
CA ALA A 69 40.50 -19.67 -10.89
C ALA A 69 41.83 -19.07 -11.36
N GLY A 70 42.01 -17.76 -11.28
CA GLY A 70 43.27 -17.08 -11.61
C GLY A 70 44.41 -17.49 -10.71
N ASP A 71 44.15 -17.65 -9.40
CA ASP A 71 45.16 -18.14 -8.45
C ASP A 71 45.57 -19.58 -8.74
N PHE A 72 44.59 -20.46 -9.06
CA PHE A 72 44.91 -21.83 -9.49
C PHE A 72 45.69 -21.84 -10.80
N GLN A 73 45.37 -20.98 -11.77
CA GLN A 73 46.14 -20.88 -13.02
C GLN A 73 47.57 -20.45 -12.76
N THR A 74 47.78 -19.47 -11.88
CA THR A 74 49.11 -18.99 -11.48
C THR A 74 49.88 -20.12 -10.82
N LEU A 75 49.28 -20.84 -9.86
CA LEU A 75 49.90 -21.96 -9.21
C LEU A 75 50.24 -23.08 -10.20
N ALA A 76 49.31 -23.41 -11.14
CA ALA A 76 49.50 -24.42 -12.14
C ALA A 76 50.67 -24.11 -13.08
N LEU A 77 50.89 -22.82 -13.42
CA LEU A 77 52.05 -22.43 -14.20
C LEU A 77 53.35 -22.71 -13.44
N TYR A 78 53.42 -22.36 -12.17
CA TYR A 78 54.59 -22.68 -11.35
C TYR A 78 54.79 -24.19 -11.17
N ALA A 79 53.74 -24.92 -10.93
CA ALA A 79 53.78 -26.39 -10.86
C ALA A 79 54.36 -26.98 -12.13
N HIS A 80 53.94 -26.50 -13.30
CA HIS A 80 54.45 -27.01 -14.60
C HIS A 80 55.94 -26.70 -14.80
N LEU A 81 56.39 -25.51 -14.35
CA LEU A 81 57.81 -25.17 -14.39
C LEU A 81 58.65 -26.06 -13.47
N LEU A 82 58.15 -26.41 -12.29
CA LEU A 82 58.78 -27.33 -11.34
C LEU A 82 58.79 -28.76 -11.83
N GLU A 83 57.70 -29.22 -12.49
CA GLU A 83 57.59 -30.53 -13.08
C GLU A 83 58.62 -30.77 -14.21
N LYS A 84 58.95 -29.70 -14.96
CA LYS A 84 59.98 -29.75 -16.00
C LYS A 84 61.41 -29.85 -15.46
N ASN A 85 61.65 -29.34 -14.23
CA ASN A 85 62.93 -29.33 -13.54
C ASN A 85 62.81 -29.96 -12.14
N PRO A 86 62.64 -31.27 -12.00
CA PRO A 86 62.44 -31.90 -10.70
C PRO A 86 63.53 -31.62 -9.67
N GLN A 87 64.74 -31.37 -10.13
CA GLN A 87 65.85 -31.00 -9.23
C GLN A 87 65.63 -29.68 -8.50
N SER A 88 64.74 -28.84 -8.99
CA SER A 88 64.38 -27.56 -8.35
C SER A 88 63.60 -27.72 -7.04
N ILE A 89 62.96 -28.88 -6.85
CA ILE A 89 62.23 -29.21 -5.61
C ILE A 89 63.03 -30.06 -4.64
N ASP A 90 64.25 -30.40 -4.99
CA ASP A 90 65.17 -31.04 -4.04
C ASP A 90 65.42 -30.18 -2.83
N LYS A 91 65.57 -30.79 -1.64
CA LYS A 91 65.75 -30.05 -0.38
C LYS A 91 66.92 -29.04 -0.41
N SER A 92 67.89 -29.17 -1.31
CA SER A 92 69.00 -28.24 -1.52
C SER A 92 68.65 -27.03 -2.38
N ASN A 93 67.67 -27.10 -3.25
CA ASN A 93 67.33 -26.06 -4.24
C ASN A 93 65.97 -25.39 -4.01
N VAL A 94 65.10 -26.00 -3.20
CA VAL A 94 63.75 -25.58 -2.97
C VAL A 94 63.61 -24.12 -2.45
N ASP A 95 64.58 -23.69 -1.63
CA ASP A 95 64.57 -22.31 -1.07
C ASP A 95 64.71 -21.26 -2.18
N LYS A 96 65.70 -21.41 -3.07
CA LYS A 96 65.87 -20.51 -4.23
C LYS A 96 64.68 -20.50 -5.18
N CYS A 97 64.01 -21.66 -5.30
CA CYS A 97 62.85 -21.84 -6.15
C CYS A 97 61.63 -21.06 -5.58
N LEU A 98 61.32 -21.24 -4.30
CA LEU A 98 60.20 -20.58 -3.63
C LEU A 98 60.39 -19.06 -3.59
N GLU A 99 61.60 -18.58 -3.25
CA GLU A 99 61.93 -17.17 -3.23
C GLU A 99 61.70 -16.50 -4.59
N LYS A 100 62.15 -17.11 -5.67
CA LYS A 100 61.93 -16.62 -7.04
C LYS A 100 60.47 -16.65 -7.47
N ALA A 101 59.75 -17.73 -7.10
CA ALA A 101 58.37 -17.90 -7.49
C ALA A 101 57.45 -16.84 -6.90
N ILE A 102 57.65 -16.40 -5.66
CA ILE A 102 56.72 -15.51 -4.97
C ILE A 102 56.85 -14.05 -5.43
N VAL A 103 58.06 -13.62 -5.87
CA VAL A 103 58.35 -12.20 -6.19
C VAL A 103 57.38 -11.60 -7.22
N ASN A 104 56.91 -12.40 -8.18
CA ASN A 104 56.04 -11.91 -9.25
C ASN A 104 54.59 -12.34 -9.06
N THR A 105 54.18 -12.67 -7.83
CA THR A 105 52.83 -13.08 -7.50
C THR A 105 52.21 -12.20 -6.44
N ARG A 106 50.89 -12.31 -6.27
CA ARG A 106 50.18 -11.66 -5.16
C ARG A 106 50.11 -12.54 -3.91
N PHE A 107 50.79 -13.68 -3.92
CA PHE A 107 50.76 -14.59 -2.78
C PHE A 107 51.57 -14.06 -1.60
N LEU A 108 51.04 -14.27 -0.41
CA LEU A 108 51.69 -13.95 0.84
C LEU A 108 52.79 -14.99 1.15
N SER A 109 52.47 -16.27 0.95
CA SER A 109 53.41 -17.34 1.13
C SER A 109 53.27 -18.42 0.05
N MET A 110 54.34 -19.14 -0.21
CA MET A 110 54.33 -20.34 -1.03
C MET A 110 55.08 -21.46 -0.31
N ALA A 111 54.65 -22.72 -0.54
CA ALA A 111 55.30 -23.84 0.05
C ALA A 111 55.30 -25.07 -0.87
N ILE A 112 56.32 -25.92 -0.72
CA ILE A 112 56.34 -27.24 -1.30
C ILE A 112 56.32 -28.28 -0.16
N ALA A 113 55.30 -29.16 -0.19
CA ALA A 113 55.17 -30.26 0.74
C ALA A 113 55.52 -31.56 0.02
N TYR A 114 56.39 -32.34 0.63
CA TYR A 114 56.86 -33.61 0.13
C TYR A 114 55.89 -34.76 0.49
N PRO A 115 56.00 -35.96 -0.17
CA PRO A 115 55.06 -37.07 0.12
C PRO A 115 55.13 -37.58 1.57
N ASP A 116 56.24 -37.33 2.26
CA ASP A 116 56.41 -37.65 3.69
C ASP A 116 55.65 -36.71 4.62
N GLY A 117 55.07 -35.63 4.07
CA GLY A 117 54.33 -34.60 4.80
C GLY A 117 55.21 -33.47 5.31
N GLN A 118 56.50 -33.45 5.04
CA GLN A 118 57.36 -32.31 5.38
C GLN A 118 57.19 -31.21 4.33
N ALA A 119 56.91 -29.97 4.79
CA ALA A 119 56.73 -28.83 3.93
C ALA A 119 57.79 -27.75 4.20
N ARG A 120 58.36 -27.19 3.13
CA ARG A 120 59.20 -26.01 3.16
C ARG A 120 58.38 -24.81 2.77
N ILE A 121 58.30 -23.81 3.65
CA ILE A 121 57.42 -22.65 3.50
C ILE A 121 58.28 -21.41 3.39
N TYR A 122 57.99 -20.53 2.42
CA TYR A 122 58.54 -19.21 2.26
C TYR A 122 57.42 -18.16 2.36
N ASP A 123 57.56 -17.23 3.30
CA ASP A 123 56.69 -16.08 3.44
C ASP A 123 57.39 -14.83 2.94
N SER A 124 56.74 -14.03 2.11
CA SER A 124 57.33 -12.84 1.48
C SER A 124 57.81 -11.76 2.49
N ARG A 125 57.31 -11.77 3.71
CA ARG A 125 57.63 -10.82 4.78
C ARG A 125 58.59 -11.39 5.82
N LYS A 126 58.51 -12.70 6.12
CA LYS A 126 59.23 -13.34 7.23
C LYS A 126 60.37 -14.27 6.76
N GLY A 127 60.42 -14.57 5.44
CA GLY A 127 61.40 -15.48 4.90
C GLY A 127 61.02 -16.94 5.10
N PHE A 128 62.00 -17.81 5.24
CA PHE A 128 61.81 -19.24 5.37
C PHE A 128 61.44 -19.70 6.77
N PHE A 129 60.44 -20.54 6.88
CA PHE A 129 60.12 -21.24 8.11
C PHE A 129 60.84 -22.57 8.19
N PRO A 130 61.11 -23.10 9.40
CA PRO A 130 61.56 -24.45 9.58
C PRO A 130 60.60 -25.45 8.87
N TYR A 131 61.10 -26.64 8.50
CA TYR A 131 60.25 -27.67 7.93
C TYR A 131 59.08 -27.98 8.86
N GLN A 132 57.88 -28.02 8.30
CA GLN A 132 56.64 -28.26 9.03
C GLN A 132 55.99 -29.56 8.59
N ASN A 133 55.44 -30.30 9.54
CA ASN A 133 54.67 -31.49 9.19
C ASN A 133 53.22 -31.09 8.88
N VAL A 134 52.83 -31.25 7.60
CA VAL A 134 51.52 -30.87 7.10
C VAL A 134 50.63 -32.08 6.75
N LYS A 135 51.04 -33.29 7.11
CA LYS A 135 50.38 -34.53 6.72
C LYS A 135 48.94 -34.64 7.19
N SER A 136 48.59 -34.05 8.33
CA SER A 136 47.24 -34.05 8.91
C SER A 136 46.29 -33.05 8.29
N PHE A 137 46.78 -32.05 7.55
CA PHE A 137 45.95 -30.96 7.01
C PHE A 137 45.13 -31.41 5.80
N ARG A 138 43.87 -30.99 5.71
CA ARG A 138 42.92 -31.33 4.64
C ARG A 138 43.46 -30.98 3.24
N TYR A 139 44.10 -29.83 3.09
CA TYR A 139 44.67 -29.39 1.82
C TYR A 139 45.75 -30.36 1.30
N PHE A 140 46.65 -30.82 2.19
CA PHE A 140 47.67 -31.78 1.81
C PHE A 140 47.07 -33.14 1.42
N GLN A 141 46.12 -33.62 2.23
CA GLN A 141 45.45 -34.92 1.99
C GLN A 141 44.65 -34.94 0.67
N SER A 142 44.11 -33.79 0.28
CA SER A 142 43.39 -33.64 -0.99
C SER A 142 44.37 -33.56 -2.16
N ALA A 143 45.37 -32.68 -2.07
CA ALA A 143 46.28 -32.41 -3.17
C ALA A 143 47.23 -33.59 -3.44
N ILE A 144 47.66 -34.31 -2.41
CA ILE A 144 48.52 -35.53 -2.61
C ILE A 144 47.78 -36.68 -3.33
N LYS A 145 46.41 -36.66 -3.28
CA LYS A 145 45.56 -37.56 -4.06
C LYS A 145 45.25 -37.03 -5.46
N GLY A 146 45.89 -35.95 -5.88
CA GLY A 146 45.77 -35.38 -7.22
C GLY A 146 44.64 -34.39 -7.43
N LYS A 147 43.96 -33.89 -6.36
CA LYS A 147 42.86 -32.92 -6.42
C LYS A 147 43.31 -31.54 -5.99
N ASN A 148 42.95 -30.52 -6.74
CA ASN A 148 43.15 -29.12 -6.30
C ASN A 148 42.31 -28.85 -5.05
N PHE A 149 42.81 -27.95 -4.18
CA PHE A 149 42.16 -27.63 -2.94
C PHE A 149 42.28 -26.11 -2.67
N VAL A 150 41.20 -25.51 -2.21
CA VAL A 150 41.18 -24.13 -1.69
C VAL A 150 40.38 -24.09 -0.36
N ASP A 151 40.89 -23.39 0.62
CA ASP A 151 40.17 -23.23 1.89
C ASP A 151 40.61 -21.93 2.60
N PHE A 152 39.76 -21.47 3.52
CA PHE A 152 40.11 -20.44 4.47
C PHE A 152 40.62 -21.09 5.74
N ILE A 153 41.88 -20.84 6.08
CA ILE A 153 42.51 -21.47 7.24
C ILE A 153 43.09 -20.40 8.19
N ASN A 154 43.18 -20.74 9.45
CA ASN A 154 43.88 -19.89 10.40
C ASN A 154 45.40 -19.93 10.08
N ASN A 155 45.95 -18.74 9.98
CA ASN A 155 47.41 -18.61 9.85
C ASN A 155 48.06 -18.75 11.24
N TYR A 156 48.71 -19.90 11.44
CA TYR A 156 49.40 -20.21 12.70
C TYR A 156 50.69 -19.37 12.92
N TYR A 157 51.12 -18.63 11.90
CA TYR A 157 52.41 -17.97 11.89
C TYR A 157 52.36 -16.46 11.90
N ASP A 158 51.17 -15.87 11.86
CA ASP A 158 51.03 -14.42 11.79
C ASP A 158 49.78 -13.92 12.54
N GLU A 159 49.79 -12.63 12.87
CA GLU A 159 48.62 -11.93 13.46
C GLU A 159 47.44 -11.85 12.50
N ASP A 160 47.67 -11.97 11.18
CA ASP A 160 46.63 -12.20 10.17
C ASP A 160 46.02 -13.57 10.41
N LYS A 161 45.00 -13.63 11.24
CA LYS A 161 44.42 -14.86 11.76
C LYS A 161 43.80 -15.78 10.67
N LEU A 162 43.44 -15.23 9.50
CA LEU A 162 42.78 -15.96 8.44
C LEU A 162 43.45 -15.70 7.08
N ILE A 163 43.75 -16.77 6.35
CA ILE A 163 44.32 -16.73 4.99
C ILE A 163 43.49 -17.61 4.06
N VAL A 164 43.52 -17.28 2.76
CA VAL A 164 43.04 -18.22 1.70
C VAL A 164 44.23 -19.07 1.27
N LEU A 165 44.11 -20.36 1.42
CA LEU A 165 45.14 -21.33 1.02
C LEU A 165 44.72 -22.08 -0.23
N PHE A 166 45.60 -22.08 -1.20
CA PHE A 166 45.47 -22.89 -2.43
C PHE A 166 46.48 -24.03 -2.38
N ALA A 167 46.10 -25.23 -2.81
CA ALA A 167 47.00 -26.38 -2.93
C ALA A 167 46.73 -27.13 -4.23
N ILE A 168 47.78 -27.45 -4.92
CA ILE A 168 47.74 -28.25 -6.14
C ILE A 168 48.79 -29.41 -6.12
N PRO A 169 48.50 -30.53 -6.77
CA PRO A 169 49.47 -31.62 -6.86
C PRO A 169 50.63 -31.24 -7.79
N LEU A 170 51.85 -31.51 -7.37
CA LEU A 170 53.02 -31.55 -8.23
C LEU A 170 53.18 -32.95 -8.80
N LYS A 171 53.29 -33.07 -10.13
CA LYS A 171 53.34 -34.35 -10.82
C LYS A 171 54.62 -34.50 -11.59
N SER A 172 55.19 -35.70 -11.59
CA SER A 172 56.24 -36.11 -12.49
C SER A 172 55.89 -37.46 -13.08
N ASN A 173 55.96 -37.57 -14.40
CA ASN A 173 55.58 -38.78 -15.14
C ASN A 173 54.21 -39.36 -14.71
N GLY A 174 53.21 -38.44 -14.46
CA GLY A 174 51.85 -38.81 -14.06
C GLY A 174 51.69 -39.20 -12.59
N LYS A 175 52.74 -39.26 -11.80
CA LYS A 175 52.70 -39.57 -10.37
C LYS A 175 52.82 -38.25 -9.56
N VAL A 176 52.04 -38.12 -8.48
CA VAL A 176 52.16 -37.02 -7.56
C VAL A 176 53.45 -37.18 -6.74
N ILE A 177 54.35 -36.21 -6.88
CA ILE A 177 55.65 -36.15 -6.20
C ILE A 177 55.72 -35.14 -5.04
N GLY A 178 54.66 -34.37 -4.87
CA GLY A 178 54.54 -33.38 -3.82
C GLY A 178 53.29 -32.52 -4.00
N VAL A 179 53.16 -31.51 -3.16
CA VAL A 179 52.05 -30.53 -3.18
C VAL A 179 52.64 -29.13 -3.19
N LEU A 180 52.24 -28.31 -4.16
CA LEU A 180 52.54 -26.89 -4.17
C LEU A 180 51.38 -26.14 -3.52
N THR A 181 51.67 -25.30 -2.53
CA THR A 181 50.67 -24.43 -1.89
C THR A 181 51.04 -22.98 -2.05
N ALA A 182 50.03 -22.14 -2.06
CA ALA A 182 50.19 -20.66 -1.90
C ALA A 182 49.07 -20.15 -1.02
N SER A 183 49.38 -19.06 -0.33
CA SER A 183 48.38 -18.35 0.48
C SER A 183 48.33 -16.89 0.13
N GLN A 184 47.14 -16.27 0.34
CA GLN A 184 46.97 -14.81 0.26
C GLN A 184 46.17 -14.31 1.46
N ARG A 185 46.26 -12.99 1.69
CA ARG A 185 45.46 -12.39 2.76
C ARG A 185 43.99 -12.42 2.41
N VAL A 186 43.19 -12.67 3.42
CA VAL A 186 41.74 -12.59 3.29
C VAL A 186 41.28 -11.18 2.93
N SER A 187 41.96 -10.11 3.46
CA SER A 187 41.65 -8.73 3.11
C SER A 187 41.77 -8.47 1.60
N ASP A 188 42.78 -9.01 0.95
CA ASP A 188 43.02 -8.83 -0.49
C ASP A 188 41.92 -9.57 -1.29
N PHE A 189 41.45 -10.72 -0.78
CA PHE A 189 40.35 -11.48 -1.34
C PHE A 189 39.01 -10.73 -1.15
N ILE A 190 38.73 -10.21 0.04
CA ILE A 190 37.51 -9.43 0.32
C ILE A 190 37.44 -8.20 -0.60
N ASN A 191 38.51 -7.42 -0.68
CA ASN A 191 38.57 -6.20 -1.49
C ASN A 191 38.32 -6.48 -2.98
N ALA A 192 38.66 -7.68 -3.48
CA ALA A 192 38.44 -8.05 -4.86
C ALA A 192 37.00 -8.51 -5.16
N ILE A 193 36.27 -8.98 -4.15
CA ILE A 193 34.87 -9.43 -4.27
C ILE A 193 33.89 -8.41 -3.71
N ASP A 194 34.37 -7.40 -2.99
CA ASP A 194 33.55 -6.32 -2.42
C ASP A 194 33.04 -5.43 -3.56
N ILE A 195 31.81 -5.70 -3.96
CA ILE A 195 31.09 -4.91 -4.94
C ILE A 195 30.26 -3.91 -4.15
N THR A 196 30.66 -2.64 -4.21
CA THR A 196 29.90 -1.54 -3.63
C THR A 196 28.52 -1.46 -4.30
N ALA A 197 27.50 -1.91 -3.60
CA ALA A 197 26.13 -1.87 -4.05
C ALA A 197 25.26 -1.21 -2.98
N PHE A 198 24.17 -0.55 -3.41
CA PHE A 198 23.24 0.12 -2.51
C PHE A 198 23.90 1.16 -1.57
N ASN A 199 24.86 1.97 -2.08
CA ASN A 199 25.60 2.97 -1.28
C ASN A 199 26.31 2.35 -0.07
N ASP A 200 27.04 1.26 -0.26
CA ASP A 200 27.77 0.49 0.77
C ASP A 200 26.88 -0.08 1.90
N GLN A 201 25.61 -0.32 1.63
CA GLN A 201 24.69 -0.85 2.64
C GLN A 201 24.42 -2.35 2.49
N ALA A 202 24.75 -2.95 1.35
CA ALA A 202 24.76 -4.39 1.18
C ALA A 202 26.04 -4.96 1.74
N VAL A 203 25.92 -6.06 2.47
CA VAL A 203 27.07 -6.78 3.05
C VAL A 203 27.17 -8.13 2.40
N VAL A 204 28.37 -8.48 1.97
CA VAL A 204 28.66 -9.73 1.28
C VAL A 204 29.52 -10.64 2.16
N HIS A 205 29.08 -11.89 2.32
CA HIS A 205 29.78 -12.93 3.07
C HIS A 205 29.98 -14.18 2.21
N ILE A 206 30.89 -15.04 2.63
CA ILE A 206 30.99 -16.42 2.13
C ILE A 206 30.63 -17.36 3.28
N ILE A 207 29.78 -18.31 3.00
CA ILE A 207 29.33 -19.34 3.94
C ILE A 207 29.60 -20.73 3.40
N ASP A 208 29.73 -21.71 4.31
CA ASP A 208 29.81 -23.14 3.97
C ASP A 208 28.42 -23.76 3.75
N ASP A 209 28.39 -25.08 3.51
CA ASP A 209 27.17 -25.85 3.32
C ASP A 209 26.35 -26.06 4.61
N GLU A 210 26.92 -25.75 5.78
CA GLU A 210 26.23 -25.77 7.07
C GLU A 210 25.72 -24.38 7.46
N GLY A 211 26.13 -23.32 6.73
CA GLY A 211 25.77 -21.93 6.95
C GLY A 211 26.66 -21.18 7.90
N HIS A 212 27.83 -21.73 8.22
CA HIS A 212 28.83 -21.01 9.00
C HIS A 212 29.54 -19.96 8.15
N LEU A 213 29.81 -18.81 8.76
CA LEU A 213 30.55 -17.74 8.10
C LEU A 213 32.03 -18.13 7.94
N ILE A 214 32.44 -18.36 6.70
CA ILE A 214 33.84 -18.60 6.35
C ILE A 214 34.57 -17.27 6.20
N LEU A 215 33.96 -16.35 5.47
CA LEU A 215 34.48 -15.03 5.21
C LEU A 215 33.49 -13.99 5.69
N ARG A 216 33.93 -13.13 6.60
CA ARG A 216 33.16 -12.05 7.20
C ARG A 216 33.64 -10.73 6.67
N ASP A 217 32.75 -9.93 6.11
CA ASP A 217 33.01 -8.52 5.93
C ASP A 217 33.22 -7.87 7.31
N THR A 218 34.35 -7.20 7.51
CA THR A 218 34.74 -6.53 8.76
C THR A 218 34.23 -5.10 8.85
N SER A 219 33.38 -4.68 7.91
CA SER A 219 32.76 -3.38 7.93
C SER A 219 32.01 -3.15 9.26
N PRO A 220 32.20 -2.02 9.95
CA PRO A 220 31.57 -1.76 11.26
C PRO A 220 30.03 -1.64 11.20
N LYS A 221 29.46 -1.72 10.02
CA LYS A 221 28.01 -1.52 9.78
C LYS A 221 27.16 -2.75 10.04
N THR A 222 27.74 -3.95 10.16
CA THR A 222 26.99 -5.20 10.38
C THR A 222 27.71 -6.12 11.34
N VAL A 223 27.30 -6.09 12.60
CA VAL A 223 27.67 -7.13 13.57
C VAL A 223 26.73 -8.32 13.32
N LEU A 224 27.17 -9.28 12.48
CA LEU A 224 26.56 -10.61 12.46
C LEU A 224 27.26 -11.47 13.50
N LYS A 225 26.51 -12.20 14.31
CA LYS A 225 27.03 -13.25 15.17
C LYS A 225 27.62 -14.39 14.31
N SER A 226 28.29 -15.34 14.92
CA SER A 226 29.05 -16.44 14.28
C SER A 226 28.26 -17.26 13.27
N SER A 227 26.95 -17.23 13.31
CA SER A 227 26.03 -17.77 12.30
C SER A 227 24.87 -16.80 12.08
N ILE A 228 24.49 -16.59 10.82
CA ILE A 228 23.34 -15.77 10.43
C ILE A 228 22.04 -16.35 10.97
N PHE A 229 22.06 -17.63 11.29
CA PHE A 229 20.91 -18.43 11.63
C PHE A 229 20.79 -18.78 13.13
N GLU A 230 21.71 -18.32 13.99
CA GLU A 230 21.73 -18.72 15.41
C GLU A 230 20.59 -18.16 16.24
N ASN A 231 19.94 -17.06 15.80
CA ASN A 231 18.88 -16.41 16.59
C ASN A 231 17.66 -15.98 15.78
N ASP A 232 17.54 -16.40 14.54
CA ASP A 232 16.35 -16.10 13.77
C ASP A 232 15.37 -17.27 13.84
N GLU A 233 14.13 -16.97 14.18
CA GLU A 233 12.95 -17.76 13.84
C GLU A 233 12.75 -17.85 12.30
N VAL A 234 13.82 -17.71 11.52
CA VAL A 234 13.81 -18.07 10.12
C VAL A 234 13.52 -19.56 10.10
N ASN A 235 12.32 -19.85 9.68
CA ASN A 235 11.78 -21.17 9.51
C ASN A 235 12.92 -22.10 9.06
N ASP A 236 13.29 -23.09 9.86
CA ASP A 236 14.36 -24.07 9.63
C ASP A 236 14.31 -24.66 8.21
N ASN A 237 13.13 -24.66 7.60
CA ASN A 237 12.91 -25.11 6.24
C ASN A 237 13.52 -24.15 5.20
N VAL A 238 13.37 -22.82 5.39
CA VAL A 238 13.95 -21.78 4.51
C VAL A 238 15.47 -21.84 4.56
N ARG A 239 16.04 -22.02 5.75
CA ARG A 239 17.48 -22.23 5.94
C ARG A 239 17.96 -23.45 5.17
N LYS A 240 17.31 -24.61 5.36
CA LYS A 240 17.68 -25.86 4.70
C LYS A 240 17.56 -25.78 3.18
N GLU A 241 16.53 -25.09 2.67
CA GLU A 241 16.36 -24.87 1.24
C GLU A 241 17.43 -23.94 0.68
N ALA A 242 17.75 -22.83 1.35
CA ALA A 242 18.78 -21.89 0.93
C ALA A 242 20.16 -22.54 0.88
N LEU A 243 20.50 -23.36 1.89
CA LEU A 243 21.79 -24.07 1.95
C LEU A 243 21.90 -25.19 0.92
N LYS A 244 20.80 -25.86 0.56
CA LYS A 244 20.77 -26.92 -0.46
C LYS A 244 20.61 -26.41 -1.90
N ALA A 245 20.20 -25.14 -2.07
CA ALA A 245 19.94 -24.58 -3.39
C ALA A 245 21.19 -24.61 -4.27
N THR A 246 21.04 -25.15 -5.47
CA THR A 246 22.07 -25.16 -6.53
C THR A 246 21.95 -23.97 -7.47
N ASN A 247 20.81 -23.26 -7.41
CA ASN A 247 20.54 -22.01 -8.14
C ASN A 247 20.48 -20.82 -7.16
N PRO A 248 20.68 -19.60 -7.64
CA PRO A 248 20.49 -18.41 -6.82
C PRO A 248 19.09 -18.32 -6.22
N VAL A 249 18.99 -18.05 -4.92
CA VAL A 249 17.72 -17.90 -4.18
C VAL A 249 17.80 -16.70 -3.27
N SER A 250 16.66 -16.07 -3.02
CA SER A 250 16.53 -14.93 -2.09
C SER A 250 15.40 -15.14 -1.08
N TYR A 251 15.61 -14.66 0.14
CA TYR A 251 14.65 -14.77 1.24
C TYR A 251 14.57 -13.49 2.05
N TRP A 252 13.35 -13.15 2.49
CA TRP A 252 13.09 -12.08 3.45
C TRP A 252 13.08 -12.63 4.86
N PHE A 253 13.76 -11.96 5.77
CA PHE A 253 13.79 -12.31 7.18
C PHE A 253 13.79 -11.06 8.06
N LYS A 254 13.63 -11.23 9.37
CA LYS A 254 13.82 -10.17 10.36
C LYS A 254 15.03 -10.53 11.20
N ASP A 255 15.86 -9.54 11.52
CA ASP A 255 16.94 -9.73 12.47
C ASP A 255 16.45 -9.70 13.93
N GLU A 256 17.36 -9.91 14.88
CA GLU A 256 17.10 -9.89 16.33
C GLU A 256 16.42 -8.59 16.82
N ASN A 257 16.58 -7.50 16.10
CA ASN A 257 15.99 -6.20 16.40
C ASN A 257 14.65 -5.99 15.68
N GLY A 258 14.12 -7.01 14.99
CA GLY A 258 12.90 -6.95 14.21
C GLY A 258 13.04 -6.20 12.88
N VAL A 259 14.25 -5.82 12.47
CA VAL A 259 14.50 -5.12 11.21
C VAL A 259 14.38 -6.11 10.06
N LYS A 260 13.51 -5.79 9.10
CA LYS A 260 13.35 -6.60 7.88
C LYS A 260 14.61 -6.47 7.02
N LYS A 261 15.13 -7.62 6.57
CA LYS A 261 16.27 -7.76 5.67
C LYS A 261 15.93 -8.73 4.54
N VAL A 262 16.63 -8.60 3.44
CA VAL A 262 16.63 -9.59 2.35
C VAL A 262 18.01 -10.17 2.22
N ALA A 263 18.09 -11.47 2.05
CA ALA A 263 19.32 -12.20 1.81
C ALA A 263 19.24 -12.92 0.47
N ALA A 264 20.34 -12.87 -0.29
CA ALA A 264 20.50 -13.66 -1.51
C ALA A 264 21.68 -14.65 -1.34
N PHE A 265 21.45 -15.89 -1.73
CA PHE A 265 22.40 -16.99 -1.67
C PHE A 265 22.75 -17.41 -3.09
N VAL A 266 24.04 -17.35 -3.44
CA VAL A 266 24.52 -17.75 -4.75
C VAL A 266 25.63 -18.78 -4.61
N PRO A 267 25.51 -19.97 -5.23
CA PRO A 267 26.54 -20.99 -5.16
C PRO A 267 27.88 -20.50 -5.73
N LEU A 268 28.95 -20.84 -5.05
CA LEU A 268 30.32 -20.78 -5.54
C LEU A 268 30.72 -22.13 -6.14
N GLY A 269 31.56 -22.13 -7.16
CA GLY A 269 32.03 -23.36 -7.83
C GLY A 269 32.98 -24.19 -6.99
N TYR A 270 33.22 -23.88 -5.73
CA TYR A 270 34.21 -24.54 -4.86
C TYR A 270 33.57 -24.93 -3.52
N ASN A 271 33.91 -26.10 -3.02
CA ASN A 271 33.59 -26.60 -1.66
C ASN A 271 32.15 -26.47 -1.19
N ASN A 272 31.17 -26.41 -2.10
CA ASN A 272 29.76 -26.10 -1.81
C ASN A 272 29.53 -24.73 -1.11
N TRP A 273 30.53 -23.87 -1.19
CA TRP A 273 30.39 -22.52 -0.63
C TRP A 273 29.33 -21.71 -1.34
N LYS A 274 28.79 -20.75 -0.63
CA LYS A 274 27.83 -19.77 -1.19
C LYS A 274 28.25 -18.36 -0.84
N VAL A 275 28.06 -17.47 -1.77
CA VAL A 275 28.05 -16.03 -1.48
C VAL A 275 26.68 -15.70 -0.92
N LEU A 276 26.70 -14.97 0.17
CA LEU A 276 25.54 -14.46 0.85
C LEU A 276 25.61 -12.94 0.84
N ALA A 277 24.70 -12.31 0.14
CA ALA A 277 24.51 -10.85 0.19
C ALA A 277 23.29 -10.52 1.05
N ILE A 278 23.43 -9.57 1.97
CA ILE A 278 22.37 -9.12 2.87
C ILE A 278 22.15 -7.63 2.72
N LEU A 279 20.88 -7.23 2.62
CA LEU A 279 20.47 -5.82 2.54
C LEU A 279 19.35 -5.55 3.56
N PRO A 280 19.52 -4.56 4.47
CA PRO A 280 18.43 -4.12 5.34
C PRO A 280 17.37 -3.36 4.53
N PHE A 281 16.08 -3.59 4.83
CA PHE A 281 14.98 -2.88 4.18
C PHE A 281 15.04 -1.36 4.37
N SER A 282 15.63 -0.91 5.48
CA SER A 282 15.84 0.53 5.75
C SER A 282 16.76 1.21 4.74
N SER A 283 17.63 0.45 4.09
CA SER A 283 18.62 0.90 3.11
C SER A 283 18.05 1.10 1.71
N ILE A 284 16.80 0.68 1.49
CA ILE A 284 16.11 0.86 0.23
C ILE A 284 15.90 2.35 -0.01
N ASN A 285 16.24 2.76 -1.20
CA ASN A 285 16.40 4.14 -1.65
C ASN A 285 15.30 5.07 -1.12
N HIS A 286 15.71 6.22 -0.58
CA HIS A 286 14.82 7.30 -0.13
C HIS A 286 13.81 7.71 -1.22
N ASN A 287 14.19 7.62 -2.48
CA ASN A 287 13.34 7.92 -3.63
C ASN A 287 12.13 6.99 -3.73
N THR A 288 12.30 5.67 -3.50
CA THR A 288 11.19 4.70 -3.54
C THR A 288 10.19 4.95 -2.43
N LYS A 289 10.68 5.27 -1.22
CA LYS A 289 9.81 5.66 -0.09
C LYS A 289 9.05 6.95 -0.37
N MET A 290 9.66 7.92 -1.06
CA MET A 290 8.99 9.15 -1.49
C MET A 290 7.91 8.87 -2.53
N VAL A 291 8.22 8.09 -3.57
CA VAL A 291 7.23 7.70 -4.59
C VAL A 291 6.02 7.00 -3.95
N LEU A 292 6.27 6.08 -3.02
CA LEU A 292 5.21 5.38 -2.29
C LEU A 292 4.34 6.35 -1.47
N ARG A 293 4.94 7.30 -0.75
CA ARG A 293 4.21 8.33 0.00
C ARG A 293 3.36 9.20 -0.91
N TYR A 294 3.90 9.64 -2.04
CA TYR A 294 3.15 10.45 -3.00
C TYR A 294 2.00 9.66 -3.65
N ALA A 295 2.20 8.39 -3.94
CA ALA A 295 1.14 7.52 -4.43
C ALA A 295 -0.01 7.40 -3.42
N ILE A 296 0.28 7.17 -2.15
CA ILE A 296 -0.71 7.12 -1.07
C ILE A 296 -1.46 8.46 -0.96
N LEU A 297 -0.74 9.58 -0.93
CA LEU A 297 -1.34 10.92 -0.84
C LEU A 297 -2.24 11.21 -2.04
N PHE A 298 -1.80 10.84 -3.24
CA PHE A 298 -2.58 11.00 -4.47
C PHE A 298 -3.88 10.19 -4.45
N PHE A 299 -3.84 8.93 -4.00
CA PHE A 299 -5.04 8.12 -3.85
C PHE A 299 -6.00 8.67 -2.78
N LEU A 300 -5.48 9.12 -1.65
CA LEU A 300 -6.29 9.78 -0.62
C LEU A 300 -6.98 11.04 -1.17
N LEU A 301 -6.23 11.84 -1.93
CA LEU A 301 -6.76 13.04 -2.57
C LEU A 301 -7.89 12.72 -3.55
N ILE A 302 -7.69 11.77 -4.45
CA ILE A 302 -8.71 11.35 -5.42
C ILE A 302 -9.97 10.85 -4.70
N ASN A 303 -9.84 9.95 -3.73
CA ASN A 303 -10.98 9.42 -3.01
C ASN A 303 -11.73 10.54 -2.26
N THR A 304 -11.01 11.47 -1.65
CA THR A 304 -11.61 12.64 -0.98
C THR A 304 -12.39 13.51 -1.96
N LEU A 305 -11.83 13.79 -3.14
CA LEU A 305 -12.51 14.58 -4.18
C LEU A 305 -13.78 13.89 -4.69
N VAL A 306 -13.75 12.57 -4.87
CA VAL A 306 -14.93 11.78 -5.28
C VAL A 306 -16.03 11.86 -4.23
N VAL A 307 -15.69 11.74 -2.94
CA VAL A 307 -16.66 11.85 -1.84
C VAL A 307 -17.25 13.26 -1.79
N ILE A 308 -16.42 14.29 -1.93
CA ILE A 308 -16.88 15.70 -1.95
C ILE A 308 -17.83 15.93 -3.13
N ALA A 309 -17.46 15.47 -4.33
CA ALA A 309 -18.30 15.60 -5.52
C ALA A 309 -19.64 14.87 -5.38
N ALA A 310 -19.63 13.65 -4.82
CA ALA A 310 -20.83 12.89 -4.54
C ALA A 310 -21.75 13.62 -3.55
N ARG A 311 -21.19 14.16 -2.46
CA ARG A 311 -21.92 14.94 -1.45
C ARG A 311 -22.47 16.25 -2.02
N TYR A 312 -21.69 16.97 -2.83
CA TYR A 312 -22.15 18.17 -3.51
C TYR A 312 -23.34 17.89 -4.43
N ASN A 313 -23.24 16.89 -5.28
CA ASN A 313 -24.33 16.49 -6.16
C ASN A 313 -25.60 16.09 -5.37
N TRP A 314 -25.44 15.39 -4.24
CA TRP A 314 -26.56 15.03 -3.39
C TRP A 314 -27.26 16.27 -2.81
N ILE A 315 -26.49 17.24 -2.28
CA ILE A 315 -27.03 18.49 -1.71
C ILE A 315 -27.78 19.31 -2.79
N VAL A 316 -27.17 19.46 -3.97
CA VAL A 316 -27.78 20.23 -5.07
C VAL A 316 -29.08 19.58 -5.51
N ARG A 317 -29.13 18.27 -5.64
CA ARG A 317 -30.35 17.54 -5.99
C ARG A 317 -31.42 17.69 -4.92
N GLN A 318 -31.07 17.55 -3.64
CA GLN A 318 -32.04 17.70 -2.55
C GLN A 318 -32.68 19.10 -2.53
N ARG A 319 -31.90 20.15 -2.79
CA ARG A 319 -32.42 21.53 -2.90
C ARG A 319 -33.36 21.69 -4.09
N SER A 320 -32.99 21.14 -5.25
CA SER A 320 -33.83 21.18 -6.44
C SER A 320 -35.14 20.44 -6.23
N ASP A 321 -35.11 19.29 -5.57
CA ASP A 321 -36.29 18.49 -5.28
C ASP A 321 -37.26 19.21 -4.32
N ASN A 322 -36.73 19.84 -3.26
CA ASN A 322 -37.55 20.61 -2.32
C ASN A 322 -38.21 21.81 -3.03
N MET A 323 -37.45 22.54 -3.88
CA MET A 323 -37.99 23.66 -4.63
C MET A 323 -39.11 23.20 -5.60
N ILE A 324 -38.96 22.07 -6.28
CA ILE A 324 -40.03 21.54 -7.14
C ILE A 324 -41.23 21.14 -6.31
N MET A 325 -41.03 20.58 -5.13
CA MET A 325 -42.10 20.15 -4.22
C MET A 325 -42.87 21.38 -3.70
N ASP A 326 -42.16 22.42 -3.28
CA ASP A 326 -42.80 23.70 -2.82
C ASP A 326 -43.62 24.34 -3.95
N LEU A 327 -43.07 24.44 -5.16
CA LEU A 327 -43.79 24.95 -6.35
C LEU A 327 -44.97 24.08 -6.76
N ALA A 328 -44.95 22.79 -6.51
CA ALA A 328 -46.01 21.85 -6.87
C ALA A 328 -47.14 21.79 -5.83
N LEU A 329 -46.88 22.14 -4.58
CA LEU A 329 -47.81 21.96 -3.45
C LEU A 329 -48.31 23.25 -2.82
N GLN A 330 -47.74 24.38 -3.18
CA GLN A 330 -48.20 25.70 -2.67
C GLN A 330 -48.84 26.52 -3.78
N ASP A 331 -49.74 27.44 -3.39
CA ASP A 331 -50.24 28.48 -4.26
C ASP A 331 -49.23 29.62 -4.39
N ASP A 332 -48.90 30.00 -5.61
CA ASP A 332 -47.83 30.98 -5.93
C ASP A 332 -48.15 32.42 -5.49
N VAL A 333 -49.40 32.74 -5.22
CA VAL A 333 -49.84 34.04 -4.77
C VAL A 333 -49.89 34.13 -3.24
N THR A 334 -50.49 33.13 -2.60
CA THR A 334 -50.80 33.16 -1.17
C THR A 334 -49.85 32.38 -0.29
N ASN A 335 -49.02 31.52 -0.86
CA ASN A 335 -48.20 30.52 -0.17
C ASN A 335 -48.99 29.54 0.72
N SER A 336 -50.32 29.54 0.62
CA SER A 336 -51.16 28.52 1.24
C SER A 336 -51.03 27.20 0.46
N LEU A 337 -51.64 26.11 0.94
CA LEU A 337 -51.80 24.92 0.14
C LEU A 337 -52.52 25.26 -1.17
N ASN A 338 -52.10 24.65 -2.28
CA ASN A 338 -52.84 24.73 -3.51
C ASN A 338 -53.89 23.59 -3.55
N LYS A 339 -54.75 23.60 -4.57
CA LYS A 339 -55.82 22.60 -4.77
C LYS A 339 -55.33 21.15 -4.66
N ALA A 340 -54.14 20.83 -5.25
CA ALA A 340 -53.62 19.46 -5.26
C ALA A 340 -53.20 19.02 -3.86
N SER A 341 -52.47 19.87 -3.13
CA SER A 341 -52.07 19.61 -1.74
C SER A 341 -53.20 19.55 -0.77
N PHE A 342 -54.23 20.38 -0.98
CA PHE A 342 -55.42 20.34 -0.15
C PHE A 342 -56.11 18.99 -0.20
N TYR A 343 -56.27 18.41 -1.38
CA TYR A 343 -56.84 17.06 -1.50
C TYR A 343 -56.02 16.01 -0.79
N ILE A 344 -54.68 16.08 -0.91
CA ILE A 344 -53.74 15.11 -0.27
C ILE A 344 -53.82 15.26 1.28
N GLU A 345 -53.77 16.45 1.78
CA GLU A 345 -53.79 16.69 3.23
C GLU A 345 -55.19 16.44 3.84
N SER A 346 -56.24 16.73 3.10
CA SER A 346 -57.62 16.41 3.51
C SER A 346 -57.85 14.90 3.62
N GLU A 347 -57.38 14.13 2.65
CA GLU A 347 -57.43 12.65 2.71
C GLU A 347 -56.69 12.12 3.94
N LYS A 348 -55.48 12.65 4.23
CA LYS A 348 -54.73 12.29 5.43
C LYS A 348 -55.44 12.67 6.73
N MET A 349 -56.10 13.81 6.77
CA MET A 349 -56.84 14.28 7.94
C MET A 349 -58.06 13.41 8.19
N LEU A 350 -58.81 13.08 7.14
CA LEU A 350 -59.96 12.19 7.19
C LEU A 350 -59.63 10.76 7.64
N LEU A 351 -58.47 10.26 7.23
CA LEU A 351 -58.03 8.89 7.59
C LEU A 351 -57.47 8.83 9.05
N LYS A 352 -57.03 9.94 9.62
CA LYS A 352 -56.45 10.00 10.95
C LYS A 352 -57.38 10.39 12.06
N THR A 353 -58.46 11.06 11.72
CA THR A 353 -59.42 11.63 12.69
C THR A 353 -60.57 10.63 12.87
N ASP A 354 -60.91 10.34 14.12
CA ASP A 354 -62.14 9.61 14.45
C ASP A 354 -63.30 10.62 14.37
N ILE A 355 -64.06 10.52 13.28
CA ILE A 355 -65.12 11.48 12.95
C ILE A 355 -66.25 11.45 13.97
N GLU A 356 -66.45 10.34 14.69
CA GLU A 356 -67.48 10.21 15.72
C GLU A 356 -67.09 11.02 17.01
N GLU A 357 -65.78 11.09 17.30
CA GLU A 357 -65.29 11.83 18.48
C GLU A 357 -64.85 13.26 18.14
N GLU A 358 -64.35 13.48 16.91
CA GLU A 358 -63.86 14.78 16.46
C GLU A 358 -64.46 15.11 15.06
N PRO A 359 -65.67 15.65 15.00
CA PRO A 359 -66.34 15.94 13.72
C PRO A 359 -65.57 16.96 12.89
N LEU A 360 -65.61 16.80 11.58
CA LEU A 360 -64.91 17.64 10.61
C LEU A 360 -65.95 18.44 9.78
N ALA A 361 -65.62 19.66 9.46
CA ALA A 361 -66.36 20.49 8.52
C ALA A 361 -65.47 20.92 7.36
N LEU A 362 -65.99 20.75 6.13
CA LEU A 362 -65.39 21.34 4.93
C LEU A 362 -66.11 22.67 4.64
N LEU A 363 -65.35 23.77 4.67
CA LEU A 363 -65.86 25.08 4.30
C LEU A 363 -65.25 25.47 2.94
N THR A 364 -66.03 26.06 2.09
CA THR A 364 -65.60 26.78 0.90
C THR A 364 -65.90 28.24 1.07
N MET A 365 -64.99 29.11 0.71
CA MET A 365 -65.15 30.55 0.81
C MET A 365 -64.82 31.19 -0.52
N ASP A 366 -65.66 32.08 -0.98
CA ASP A 366 -65.51 32.90 -2.18
C ASP A 366 -65.67 34.38 -1.83
N ILE A 367 -65.01 35.27 -2.53
CA ILE A 367 -65.11 36.68 -2.27
C ILE A 367 -65.96 37.36 -3.33
N ASP A 368 -67.10 37.87 -2.91
CA ASP A 368 -68.07 38.47 -3.83
C ASP A 368 -67.46 39.65 -4.61
N ASN A 369 -67.60 39.59 -5.93
CA ASN A 369 -67.10 40.58 -6.88
C ASN A 369 -65.58 40.86 -6.81
N PHE A 370 -64.70 39.87 -6.43
CA PHE A 370 -63.26 40.08 -6.36
C PHE A 370 -62.67 40.58 -7.67
N LYS A 371 -63.26 40.25 -8.80
CA LYS A 371 -62.83 40.75 -10.13
C LYS A 371 -62.83 42.28 -10.20
N VAL A 372 -63.79 42.95 -9.54
CA VAL A 372 -63.84 44.42 -9.49
C VAL A 372 -62.62 45.01 -8.79
N ILE A 373 -62.05 44.31 -7.80
CA ILE A 373 -60.83 44.75 -7.12
C ILE A 373 -59.67 44.75 -8.11
N ASN A 374 -59.54 43.73 -8.93
CA ASN A 374 -58.50 43.64 -9.96
C ASN A 374 -58.66 44.73 -11.04
N GLU A 375 -59.90 45.01 -11.43
CA GLU A 375 -60.22 46.06 -12.43
C GLU A 375 -59.98 47.48 -11.89
N VAL A 376 -60.32 47.74 -10.67
CA VAL A 376 -60.17 49.12 -10.02
C VAL A 376 -58.74 49.37 -9.55
N TYR A 377 -58.06 48.34 -8.98
CA TYR A 377 -56.78 48.54 -8.32
C TYR A 377 -55.58 47.84 -8.98
N ASN A 378 -55.75 47.09 -9.95
CA ASN A 378 -54.86 46.19 -10.68
C ASN A 378 -54.59 44.82 -9.99
N VAL A 379 -54.05 43.87 -10.75
CA VAL A 379 -53.79 42.49 -10.30
C VAL A 379 -52.81 42.42 -9.12
N LYS A 380 -51.74 43.25 -9.10
CA LYS A 380 -50.80 43.29 -7.96
C LYS A 380 -51.44 43.62 -6.63
N LYS A 381 -52.45 44.47 -6.66
CA LYS A 381 -53.21 44.85 -5.45
C LYS A 381 -54.16 43.73 -5.05
N GLY A 382 -54.82 43.06 -6.02
CA GLY A 382 -55.64 41.89 -5.79
C GLY A 382 -54.83 40.72 -5.19
N ASP A 383 -53.62 40.46 -5.71
CA ASP A 383 -52.69 39.46 -5.13
C ASP A 383 -52.32 39.78 -3.68
N LYS A 384 -52.16 41.09 -3.34
CA LYS A 384 -51.93 41.49 -1.96
C LYS A 384 -53.14 41.18 -1.10
N VAL A 385 -54.35 41.47 -1.57
CA VAL A 385 -55.60 41.18 -0.86
C VAL A 385 -55.73 39.69 -0.63
N LEU A 386 -55.46 38.83 -1.64
CA LEU A 386 -55.50 37.40 -1.48
C LEU A 386 -54.48 36.89 -0.44
N ARG A 387 -53.26 37.43 -0.41
CA ARG A 387 -52.30 37.11 0.63
C ARG A 387 -52.76 37.47 2.02
N ASP A 388 -53.41 38.62 2.16
CA ASP A 388 -53.91 39.07 3.46
C ASP A 388 -55.13 38.23 3.89
N ILE A 389 -56.05 37.87 2.96
CA ILE A 389 -57.11 36.88 3.20
C ILE A 389 -56.56 35.53 3.67
N ALA A 390 -55.56 35.00 2.98
CA ALA A 390 -54.91 33.76 3.37
C ALA A 390 -54.32 33.83 4.79
N LYS A 391 -53.77 34.97 5.22
CA LYS A 391 -53.29 35.18 6.60
C LYS A 391 -54.40 35.19 7.62
N ILE A 392 -55.55 35.82 7.28
CA ILE A 392 -56.73 35.82 8.13
C ILE A 392 -57.23 34.40 8.33
N ILE A 393 -57.39 33.62 7.24
CA ILE A 393 -57.78 32.23 7.31
C ILE A 393 -56.80 31.41 8.11
N SER A 394 -55.50 31.57 7.84
CA SER A 394 -54.43 30.86 8.58
C SER A 394 -54.52 31.07 10.08
N LYS A 395 -54.78 32.29 10.50
CA LYS A 395 -54.90 32.66 11.93
C LYS A 395 -56.18 32.08 12.55
N ALA A 396 -57.29 32.06 11.80
CA ALA A 396 -58.56 31.53 12.26
C ALA A 396 -58.53 29.99 12.35
N VAL A 397 -57.94 29.29 11.36
CA VAL A 397 -57.84 27.84 11.34
C VAL A 397 -56.84 27.34 12.39
N ALA A 398 -55.76 28.09 12.64
CA ALA A 398 -54.67 27.71 13.55
C ALA A 398 -54.20 26.25 13.41
N GLU A 399 -54.25 25.45 14.48
CA GLU A 399 -53.89 24.02 14.50
C GLU A 399 -55.10 23.08 14.28
N ASN A 400 -56.31 23.65 14.19
CA ASN A 400 -57.55 22.85 14.13
C ASN A 400 -57.89 22.35 12.73
N GLY A 401 -57.14 22.74 11.71
CA GLY A 401 -57.45 22.35 10.36
C GLY A 401 -56.40 22.70 9.32
N ILE A 402 -56.77 22.55 8.07
CA ILE A 402 -55.96 22.91 6.89
C ILE A 402 -56.77 23.87 5.99
N TYR A 403 -56.08 24.68 5.22
CA TYR A 403 -56.71 25.54 4.24
C TYR A 403 -55.88 25.65 2.96
N ALA A 404 -56.55 25.95 1.88
CA ALA A 404 -55.94 26.13 0.58
C ALA A 404 -56.66 27.18 -0.25
N ARG A 405 -55.95 27.78 -1.19
CA ARG A 405 -56.54 28.48 -2.31
C ARG A 405 -56.76 27.54 -3.46
N LEU A 406 -57.98 27.37 -3.89
CA LEU A 406 -58.32 26.42 -4.96
C LEU A 406 -58.10 27.03 -6.34
N ASN A 407 -58.55 28.23 -6.56
CA ASN A 407 -58.41 29.07 -7.76
C ASN A 407 -58.92 30.47 -7.49
N ASP A 408 -58.48 31.46 -8.27
CA ASP A 408 -58.92 32.84 -8.21
C ASP A 408 -59.08 33.40 -6.77
N ASP A 409 -60.27 33.62 -6.29
CA ASP A 409 -60.64 34.08 -4.95
C ASP A 409 -61.29 33.03 -4.09
N ASN A 410 -61.25 31.76 -4.56
CA ASN A 410 -61.90 30.66 -3.87
C ASN A 410 -60.94 29.91 -2.95
N PHE A 411 -61.32 29.81 -1.68
CA PHE A 411 -60.58 29.09 -0.64
C PHE A 411 -61.37 27.88 -0.14
N ALA A 412 -60.65 26.84 0.26
CA ALA A 412 -61.22 25.70 0.96
C ALA A 412 -60.53 25.55 2.33
N ILE A 413 -61.31 25.16 3.32
CA ILE A 413 -60.88 24.98 4.70
C ILE A 413 -61.49 23.65 5.17
N LEU A 414 -60.66 22.76 5.73
CA LEU A 414 -61.10 21.55 6.41
C LEU A 414 -60.63 21.65 7.87
N MET A 415 -61.57 21.67 8.80
CA MET A 415 -61.27 21.85 10.19
C MET A 415 -62.13 21.02 11.12
N LYS A 416 -61.65 20.81 12.35
CA LYS A 416 -62.40 20.18 13.44
C LYS A 416 -63.32 21.25 14.05
N TYR A 417 -64.47 20.83 14.53
CA TYR A 417 -65.40 21.71 15.27
C TYR A 417 -66.12 20.89 16.35
N ASP A 418 -66.50 21.53 17.43
CA ASP A 418 -67.18 20.86 18.55
C ASP A 418 -68.71 21.13 18.53
N SER A 419 -69.10 22.26 17.99
CA SER A 419 -70.49 22.66 17.92
C SER A 419 -70.85 23.48 16.67
N ASP A 420 -72.12 23.62 16.33
CA ASP A 420 -72.54 24.50 15.24
C ASP A 420 -72.25 25.96 15.52
N GLU A 421 -72.28 26.39 16.80
CA GLU A 421 -71.87 27.70 17.24
C GLU A 421 -70.43 27.99 16.91
N ASP A 422 -69.49 27.04 17.04
CA ASP A 422 -68.07 27.22 16.68
C ASP A 422 -67.89 27.47 15.18
N LEU A 423 -68.65 26.83 14.32
CA LEU A 423 -68.62 27.07 12.88
C LEU A 423 -69.17 28.46 12.54
N ILE A 424 -70.24 28.91 13.24
CA ILE A 424 -70.81 30.27 13.08
C ILE A 424 -69.78 31.31 13.54
N ASP A 425 -69.21 31.15 14.74
CA ASP A 425 -68.19 32.05 15.29
C ASP A 425 -66.94 32.13 14.38
N PHE A 426 -66.51 31.01 13.80
CA PHE A 426 -65.42 30.93 12.83
C PHE A 426 -65.71 31.78 11.58
N VAL A 427 -66.92 31.60 10.98
CA VAL A 427 -67.33 32.34 9.81
C VAL A 427 -67.50 33.81 10.11
N ASP A 428 -68.15 34.16 11.25
CA ASP A 428 -68.38 35.57 11.70
C ASP A 428 -67.02 36.24 12.00
N GLY A 429 -66.07 35.54 12.60
CA GLY A 429 -64.70 36.05 12.84
C GLY A 429 -63.98 36.43 11.55
N ILE A 430 -63.97 35.56 10.54
CA ILE A 430 -63.34 35.87 9.24
C ILE A 430 -64.12 37.03 8.55
N THR A 431 -65.43 36.97 8.55
CA THR A 431 -66.27 37.98 7.93
C THR A 431 -66.03 39.34 8.58
N GLY A 432 -65.93 39.41 9.91
CA GLY A 432 -65.65 40.62 10.66
C GLY A 432 -64.26 41.23 10.37
N GLU A 433 -63.23 40.38 10.29
CA GLU A 433 -61.88 40.82 9.91
C GLU A 433 -61.85 41.35 8.46
N LEU A 434 -62.52 40.70 7.52
CA LEU A 434 -62.60 41.12 6.13
C LEU A 434 -63.44 42.39 5.95
N ALA A 435 -64.56 42.56 6.70
CA ALA A 435 -65.36 43.77 6.68
C ALA A 435 -64.59 44.99 7.14
N ASN A 436 -63.63 44.82 8.06
CA ASN A 436 -62.74 45.89 8.58
C ASN A 436 -61.44 46.05 7.74
N TYR A 437 -61.30 45.36 6.63
CA TYR A 437 -60.15 45.47 5.75
C TYR A 437 -60.10 46.85 5.08
N LYS A 438 -58.95 47.52 5.18
CA LYS A 438 -58.78 48.90 4.68
C LYS A 438 -58.70 48.97 3.16
N LEU A 439 -59.86 48.83 2.50
CA LEU A 439 -60.09 49.09 1.09
C LEU A 439 -61.35 49.85 0.84
N ASN A 440 -61.43 50.64 -0.22
CA ASN A 440 -62.65 51.43 -0.53
C ASN A 440 -63.81 50.54 -1.08
N ILE A 441 -63.48 49.27 -1.35
CA ILE A 441 -64.45 48.21 -1.74
C ILE A 441 -64.56 47.28 -0.55
N LYS A 442 -65.76 46.93 -0.13
CA LYS A 442 -66.03 45.97 0.94
C LYS A 442 -65.71 44.56 0.44
N LEU A 443 -64.92 43.84 1.24
CA LEU A 443 -64.72 42.38 1.02
C LEU A 443 -65.84 41.60 1.69
N ILE A 444 -66.70 40.96 0.91
CA ILE A 444 -67.81 40.17 1.39
C ILE A 444 -67.54 38.70 1.08
N PRO A 445 -67.25 37.90 2.08
CA PRO A 445 -67.04 36.44 1.85
C PRO A 445 -68.40 35.73 1.81
N SER A 446 -68.55 34.79 0.90
CA SER A 446 -69.63 33.85 0.84
C SER A 446 -69.13 32.46 1.23
N PHE A 447 -69.79 31.79 2.19
CA PHE A 447 -69.36 30.50 2.69
C PHE A 447 -70.38 29.38 2.32
N GLY A 448 -69.84 28.25 1.89
CA GLY A 448 -70.54 26.96 1.84
C GLY A 448 -69.97 26.02 2.90
N ILE A 449 -70.78 25.43 3.74
CA ILE A 449 -70.39 24.54 4.82
C ILE A 449 -70.94 23.16 4.60
N PHE A 450 -70.08 22.15 4.64
CA PHE A 450 -70.43 20.74 4.59
C PHE A 450 -69.91 20.04 5.84
N LYS A 451 -70.78 19.47 6.66
CA LYS A 451 -70.42 18.71 7.85
C LYS A 451 -70.15 17.23 7.45
N ILE A 452 -69.05 16.69 7.92
CA ILE A 452 -68.60 15.38 7.65
C ILE A 452 -68.81 14.50 8.88
#